data_08774cd99d0dd22762c211dd2bf7225c
#
_entry.id   08774cd99d0dd22762c211dd2bf7225c
#
_cell.length_a   1.000
_cell.length_b   1.000
_cell.length_c   1.000
_cell.angle_alpha   90.00
_cell.angle_beta   90.00
_cell.angle_gamma   90.00
#
_symmetry.space_group_name_H-M   'P 1'
#
loop_
_entity.id
_entity.type
_entity.pdbx_description
1 polymer ?
#
loop_
_entity_poly.entity_id
_entity_poly.type
_entity_poly.pdbx_seq_one_letter_code
_entity_poly.pdbx_strand_id
1 'polypeptide(L)'
;QGEIGRGSTDVGDVSWAVPTTGFSTSCWVPGTPGHSWQAVACGGTTIARKGMHLAARVLAATAWDLYTDPDVLAAARADHRRRVGREPYRTLMQKGQKPPYDYRKAPTVR
;
A
#
# COMPACT_ATOMS: atom_id res chain seq x y z
N GLN A 1 -9.07 -4.45 19.51
CA GLN A 1 -9.19 -3.28 18.62
C GLN A 1 -7.79 -2.96 18.13
N GLY A 2 -7.53 -3.12 16.81
CA GLY A 2 -6.23 -2.80 16.23
C GLY A 2 -6.01 -1.28 16.19
N GLU A 3 -4.78 -0.84 16.39
CA GLU A 3 -4.42 0.57 16.21
C GLU A 3 -4.65 0.99 14.76
N ILE A 4 -5.34 2.10 14.57
CA ILE A 4 -5.52 2.71 13.25
C ILE A 4 -4.23 3.44 12.91
N GLY A 5 -3.48 2.89 11.94
CA GLY A 5 -2.30 3.56 11.40
C GLY A 5 -2.68 4.91 10.77
N ARG A 6 -1.94 5.97 11.10
CA ARG A 6 -2.10 7.28 10.47
C ARG A 6 -1.15 7.37 9.27
N GLY A 7 -1.70 7.53 8.09
CA GLY A 7 -0.95 7.65 6.86
C GLY A 7 -1.85 8.07 5.71
N SER A 8 -1.25 8.36 4.57
CA SER A 8 -1.96 8.69 3.34
C SER A 8 -1.46 7.79 2.21
N THR A 9 -2.38 7.14 1.52
CA THR A 9 -2.09 6.23 0.42
C THR A 9 -3.32 6.10 -0.49
N ASP A 10 -3.11 5.81 -1.75
CA ASP A 10 -4.15 5.49 -2.74
C ASP A 10 -4.51 3.99 -2.79
N VAL A 11 -3.87 3.16 -1.99
CA VAL A 11 -4.17 1.72 -1.91
C VAL A 11 -5.63 1.46 -1.54
N GLY A 12 -6.27 2.37 -0.78
CA GLY A 12 -7.69 2.31 -0.50
C GLY A 12 -8.53 2.27 -1.77
N ASP A 13 -8.26 3.16 -2.72
CA ASP A 13 -8.96 3.23 -4.01
C ASP A 13 -8.71 1.97 -4.84
N VAL A 14 -7.47 1.48 -4.88
CA VAL A 14 -7.12 0.21 -5.54
C VAL A 14 -7.89 -0.97 -4.94
N SER A 15 -8.05 -1.01 -3.62
CA SER A 15 -8.75 -2.08 -2.92
C SER A 15 -10.25 -2.16 -3.22
N TRP A 16 -10.85 -1.09 -3.75
CA TRP A 16 -12.22 -1.12 -4.27
C TRP A 16 -12.31 -1.81 -5.63
N ALA A 17 -11.26 -1.71 -6.44
CA ALA A 17 -11.24 -2.25 -7.80
C ALA A 17 -10.81 -3.72 -7.85
N VAL A 18 -9.88 -4.13 -7.00
CA VAL A 18 -9.27 -5.46 -7.02
C VAL A 18 -9.03 -6.02 -5.61
N PRO A 19 -9.00 -7.36 -5.44
CA PRO A 19 -8.59 -7.97 -4.20
C PRO A 19 -7.20 -7.47 -3.78
N THR A 20 -7.12 -6.90 -2.59
CA THR A 20 -5.89 -6.29 -2.09
C THR A 20 -5.58 -6.81 -0.69
N THR A 21 -4.32 -7.15 -0.46
CA THR A 21 -3.78 -7.48 0.84
C THR A 21 -2.39 -6.87 0.99
N GLY A 22 -1.88 -6.82 2.21
CA GLY A 22 -0.57 -6.28 2.49
C GLY A 22 0.13 -7.07 3.60
N PHE A 23 1.44 -6.96 3.60
CA PHE A 23 2.28 -7.49 4.68
C PHE A 23 3.46 -6.55 4.90
N SER A 24 4.14 -6.73 6.01
CA SER A 24 5.34 -5.94 6.35
C SER A 24 6.51 -6.87 6.67
N THR A 25 7.71 -6.40 6.38
CA THR A 25 8.95 -7.05 6.77
C THR A 25 9.81 -6.09 7.58
N SER A 26 10.64 -6.62 8.47
CA SER A 26 11.53 -5.80 9.29
C SER A 26 12.69 -5.27 8.45
N CYS A 27 12.67 -3.98 8.18
CA CYS A 27 13.75 -3.27 7.48
C CYS A 27 14.45 -2.24 8.36
N TRP A 28 13.90 -1.94 9.52
CA TRP A 28 14.41 -0.93 10.46
C TRP A 28 14.64 -1.53 11.84
N VAL A 29 15.53 -0.92 12.60
CA VAL A 29 15.68 -1.18 14.03
C VAL A 29 14.42 -0.70 14.76
N PRO A 30 13.90 -1.44 15.76
CA PRO A 30 12.76 -0.97 16.56
C PRO A 30 12.97 0.45 17.10
N GLY A 31 11.94 1.28 17.04
CA GLY A 31 12.01 2.67 17.47
C GLY A 31 12.52 3.65 16.40
N THR A 32 12.89 3.19 15.21
CA THR A 32 13.26 4.08 14.10
C THR A 32 12.05 4.91 13.67
N PRO A 33 12.09 6.25 13.75
CA PRO A 33 10.98 7.08 13.31
C PRO A 33 10.85 7.06 11.79
N GLY A 34 9.63 7.02 11.26
CA GLY A 34 9.37 7.18 9.84
C GLY A 34 9.75 8.59 9.35
N HIS A 35 10.01 8.73 8.05
CA HIS A 35 10.36 10.01 7.41
C HIS A 35 11.57 10.73 8.05
N SER A 36 12.58 9.97 8.48
CA SER A 36 13.76 10.46 9.18
C SER A 36 15.05 10.02 8.49
N TRP A 37 16.16 10.71 8.79
CA TRP A 37 17.48 10.27 8.34
C TRP A 37 17.86 8.89 8.89
N GLN A 38 17.38 8.53 10.09
CA GLN A 38 17.59 7.22 10.69
C GLN A 38 16.94 6.11 9.85
N ALA A 39 15.74 6.35 9.30
CA ALA A 39 15.09 5.42 8.39
C ALA A 39 15.91 5.22 7.11
N VAL A 40 16.49 6.31 6.57
CA VAL A 40 17.39 6.25 5.41
C VAL A 40 18.65 5.46 5.73
N ALA A 41 19.28 5.71 6.86
CA ALA A 41 20.48 4.99 7.31
C ALA A 41 20.20 3.49 7.50
N CYS A 42 19.04 3.13 8.11
CA CYS A 42 18.61 1.74 8.24
C CYS A 42 18.45 1.06 6.87
N GLY A 43 17.98 1.77 5.86
CA GLY A 43 17.80 1.25 4.50
C GLY A 43 19.08 0.70 3.86
N GLY A 44 20.25 1.22 4.24
CA GLY A 44 21.57 0.72 3.79
C GLY A 44 22.09 -0.51 4.52
N THR A 45 21.42 -0.98 5.56
CA THR A 45 21.89 -2.05 6.45
C THR A 45 21.61 -3.46 5.91
N THR A 46 22.26 -4.44 6.51
CA THR A 46 21.97 -5.87 6.25
C THR A 46 20.57 -6.27 6.71
N ILE A 47 20.02 -5.61 7.74
CA ILE A 47 18.65 -5.84 8.21
C ILE A 47 17.67 -5.47 7.10
N ALA A 48 17.78 -4.27 6.54
CA ALA A 48 16.92 -3.82 5.46
C ALA A 48 17.03 -4.71 4.21
N ARG A 49 18.24 -5.10 3.82
CA ARG A 49 18.45 -6.02 2.69
C ARG A 49 17.78 -7.37 2.90
N LYS A 50 17.89 -7.96 4.11
CA LYS A 50 17.21 -9.22 4.45
C LYS A 50 15.68 -9.07 4.40
N GLY A 51 15.16 -7.97 4.96
CA GLY A 51 13.73 -7.65 4.92
C GLY A 51 13.22 -7.48 3.49
N MET A 52 13.96 -6.75 2.65
CA MET A 52 13.64 -6.57 1.23
C MET A 52 13.64 -7.91 0.45
N HIS A 53 14.66 -8.75 0.64
CA HIS A 53 14.71 -10.06 -0.01
C HIS A 53 13.57 -10.97 0.46
N LEU A 54 13.22 -10.94 1.74
CA LEU A 54 12.07 -11.69 2.24
C LEU A 54 10.78 -11.20 1.57
N ALA A 55 10.57 -9.88 1.51
CA ALA A 55 9.41 -9.31 0.84
C ALA A 55 9.33 -9.71 -0.64
N ALA A 56 10.44 -9.64 -1.36
CA ALA A 56 10.50 -10.06 -2.76
C ALA A 56 10.12 -11.54 -2.95
N ARG A 57 10.61 -12.41 -2.08
CA ARG A 57 10.26 -13.85 -2.12
C ARG A 57 8.79 -14.10 -1.83
N VAL A 58 8.22 -13.41 -0.83
CA VAL A 58 6.79 -13.54 -0.50
C VAL A 58 5.94 -13.07 -1.67
N LEU A 59 6.27 -11.92 -2.28
CA LEU A 59 5.55 -11.42 -3.45
C LEU A 59 5.63 -12.38 -4.62
N ALA A 60 6.82 -12.93 -4.90
CA ALA A 60 7.01 -13.90 -5.99
C ALA A 60 6.21 -15.20 -5.75
N ALA A 61 6.22 -15.72 -4.52
CA ALA A 61 5.45 -16.91 -4.15
C ALA A 61 3.94 -16.65 -4.27
N THR A 62 3.46 -15.50 -3.76
CA THR A 62 2.05 -15.11 -3.88
C THR A 62 1.63 -14.98 -5.35
N ALA A 63 2.47 -14.36 -6.18
CA ALA A 63 2.19 -14.26 -7.61
C ALA A 63 2.13 -15.66 -8.26
N TRP A 64 3.05 -16.53 -7.91
CA TRP A 64 3.06 -17.91 -8.39
C TRP A 64 1.76 -18.63 -8.04
N ASP A 65 1.33 -18.58 -6.77
CA ASP A 65 0.09 -19.21 -6.32
C ASP A 65 -1.13 -18.66 -7.08
N LEU A 66 -1.20 -17.33 -7.26
CA LEU A 66 -2.30 -16.70 -8.00
C LEU A 66 -2.34 -17.08 -9.49
N TYR A 67 -1.19 -17.39 -10.10
CA TYR A 67 -1.13 -17.82 -11.49
C TYR A 67 -1.31 -19.31 -11.72
N THR A 68 -0.97 -20.13 -10.73
CA THR A 68 -0.97 -21.59 -10.87
C THR A 68 -2.14 -22.27 -10.15
N ASP A 69 -2.76 -21.59 -9.18
CA ASP A 69 -3.89 -22.11 -8.41
C ASP A 69 -5.15 -21.24 -8.62
N PRO A 70 -6.07 -21.69 -9.50
CA PRO A 70 -7.30 -20.97 -9.77
C PRO A 70 -8.23 -20.87 -8.55
N ASP A 71 -8.13 -21.78 -7.57
CA ASP A 71 -8.98 -21.77 -6.38
C ASP A 71 -8.56 -20.63 -5.43
N VAL A 72 -7.26 -20.37 -5.30
CA VAL A 72 -6.73 -19.22 -4.55
C VAL A 72 -7.24 -17.91 -5.15
N LEU A 73 -7.17 -17.78 -6.47
CA LEU A 73 -7.66 -16.58 -7.17
C LEU A 73 -9.19 -16.43 -7.02
N ALA A 74 -9.93 -17.53 -7.13
CA ALA A 74 -11.39 -17.53 -6.97
C ALA A 74 -11.79 -17.12 -5.55
N ALA A 75 -11.11 -17.65 -4.53
CA ALA A 75 -11.32 -17.29 -3.13
C ALA A 75 -11.04 -15.82 -2.85
N ALA A 76 -9.93 -15.28 -3.37
CA ALA A 76 -9.59 -13.86 -3.26
C ALA A 76 -10.68 -12.97 -3.86
N ARG A 77 -11.17 -13.31 -5.07
CA ARG A 77 -12.26 -12.59 -5.73
C ARG A 77 -13.58 -12.68 -4.96
N ALA A 78 -13.87 -13.83 -4.38
CA ALA A 78 -15.08 -14.01 -3.57
C ALA A 78 -15.05 -13.18 -2.29
N ASP A 79 -13.91 -13.16 -1.59
CA ASP A 79 -13.69 -12.32 -0.42
C ASP A 79 -13.81 -10.83 -0.74
N HIS A 80 -13.18 -10.39 -1.82
CA HIS A 80 -13.27 -9.01 -2.31
C HIS A 80 -14.74 -8.60 -2.55
N ARG A 81 -15.50 -9.40 -3.33
CA ARG A 81 -16.92 -9.11 -3.59
C ARG A 81 -17.74 -9.03 -2.30
N ARG A 82 -17.45 -9.91 -1.32
CA ARG A 82 -18.13 -9.90 -0.03
C ARG A 82 -17.85 -8.60 0.74
N ARG A 83 -16.60 -8.11 0.73
CA ARG A 83 -16.17 -6.89 1.45
C ARG A 83 -16.69 -5.63 0.80
N VAL A 84 -16.58 -5.51 -0.51
CA VAL A 84 -17.09 -4.36 -1.27
C VAL A 84 -18.62 -4.31 -1.22
N GLY A 85 -19.30 -5.45 -1.19
CA GLY A 85 -20.75 -5.51 -1.15
C GLY A 85 -21.41 -4.96 -2.40
N ARG A 86 -22.48 -4.18 -2.22
CA ARG A 86 -23.23 -3.54 -3.32
C ARG A 86 -22.92 -2.06 -3.49
N GLU A 87 -22.07 -1.51 -2.65
CA GLU A 87 -21.73 -0.09 -2.71
C GLU A 87 -20.82 0.19 -3.92
N PRO A 88 -21.20 1.12 -4.80
CA PRO A 88 -20.36 1.50 -5.92
C PRO A 88 -19.16 2.31 -5.42
N TYR A 89 -18.01 2.09 -6.01
CA TYR A 89 -16.85 2.96 -5.79
C TYR A 89 -17.21 4.41 -6.18
N ARG A 90 -16.90 5.34 -5.29
CA ARG A 90 -17.04 6.77 -5.53
C ARG A 90 -15.71 7.46 -5.24
N THR A 91 -15.10 8.01 -6.26
CA THR A 91 -13.89 8.80 -6.04
C THR A 91 -14.20 10.04 -5.19
N LEU A 92 -13.27 10.38 -4.31
CA LEU A 92 -13.32 11.63 -3.53
C LEU A 92 -12.87 12.84 -4.35
N MET A 93 -12.31 12.62 -5.55
CA MET A 93 -11.87 13.69 -6.44
C MET A 93 -13.06 14.30 -7.17
N GLN A 94 -13.04 15.63 -7.33
CA GLN A 94 -14.05 16.33 -8.10
C GLN A 94 -13.94 16.00 -9.59
N LYS A 95 -15.07 15.96 -10.31
CA LYS A 95 -15.06 15.71 -11.76
C LYS A 95 -14.22 16.76 -12.48
N GLY A 96 -13.22 16.31 -13.22
CA GLY A 96 -12.31 17.20 -13.95
C GLY A 96 -11.19 17.83 -13.11
N GLN A 97 -11.06 17.45 -11.85
CA GLN A 97 -9.96 17.89 -11.00
C GLN A 97 -8.61 17.51 -11.65
N LYS A 98 -7.77 18.51 -11.84
CA LYS A 98 -6.40 18.30 -12.35
C LYS A 98 -5.42 18.13 -11.20
N PRO A 99 -4.29 17.44 -11.42
CA PRO A 99 -3.23 17.36 -10.43
C PRO A 99 -2.75 18.77 -10.04
N PRO A 100 -2.47 19.02 -8.75
CA PRO A 100 -2.07 20.34 -8.25
C PRO A 100 -0.58 20.59 -8.53
N TYR A 101 -0.19 20.79 -9.78
CA TYR A 101 1.22 21.01 -10.16
C TYR A 101 1.84 22.24 -9.52
N ASP A 102 1.00 23.21 -9.09
CA ASP A 102 1.46 24.49 -8.54
C ASP A 102 1.41 24.54 -6.99
N TYR A 103 1.18 23.42 -6.32
CA TYR A 103 0.99 23.39 -4.86
C TYR A 103 2.17 23.93 -4.03
N ARG A 104 3.35 24.03 -4.63
CA ARG A 104 4.56 24.62 -4.00
C ARG A 104 4.74 26.10 -4.27
N LYS A 105 3.95 26.70 -5.17
CA LYS A 105 3.99 28.13 -5.39
C LYS A 105 3.32 28.82 -4.21
N ALA A 106 4.01 29.75 -3.55
CA ALA A 106 3.42 30.53 -2.48
C ALA A 106 2.14 31.21 -2.99
N PRO A 107 1.04 31.23 -2.20
CA PRO A 107 -0.14 31.99 -2.58
C PRO A 107 0.27 33.44 -2.79
N THR A 108 -0.02 33.99 -3.96
CA THR A 108 0.16 35.41 -4.22
C THR A 108 -0.82 36.14 -3.31
N VAL A 109 -0.30 36.71 -2.22
CA VAL A 109 -1.11 37.58 -1.34
C VAL A 109 -1.51 38.78 -2.16
N ARG A 110 -2.81 38.87 -2.45
CA ARG A 110 -3.43 40.08 -3.00
C ARG A 110 -3.91 40.98 -1.88
#